data_f9265c2408f0bdba119139356643a6f2
#
_entry.id   f9265c2408f0bdba119139356643a6f2
#
_cell.length_a   1.000
_cell.length_b   1.000
_cell.length_c   1.000
_cell.angle_alpha   90.00
_cell.angle_beta   90.00
_cell.angle_gamma   90.00
#
_symmetry.space_group_name_H-M   'P 1'
#
loop_
_entity.id
_entity.type
_entity.pdbx_description
1 polymer ?
#
loop_
_entity_poly.entity_id
_entity_poly.type
_entity_poly.pdbx_seq_one_letter_code
_entity_poly.pdbx_strand_id
1 'polypeptide(L)'
;MVEQNYEFWQWFTMIYCLGVNSALILVKVKSIRNFANQCYSKNIIMGRNKLERFKYNDENPMVVQAGKPLYETIKGKWREELFQNDQELVLELACGRGEYTVGLAQAYPKRNFVGVDIKGARIWKGIKFATENGLKNVGFLRTYIQNIDQFFAPKEVNEIWVIHPDPRPKDSDERRRLTHPRFLELYRNLLVDDGWFHFKTDNAGLFEYTLEVLQDWKIKDFEFTRDLYKDEKLLALHHGIKTRYELKFTAEGHKVHYLRFKFEH
;
A
#
# COMPACT_ATOMS: atom_id res chain seq x y z
N MET A 1 -32.07 21.63 1.17
CA MET A 1 -33.11 20.64 0.78
C MET A 1 -34.36 21.27 0.15
N VAL A 2 -34.59 22.55 0.23
CA VAL A 2 -35.75 23.23 -0.35
C VAL A 2 -35.50 23.75 -1.78
N GLU A 3 -34.27 24.16 -2.12
CA GLU A 3 -33.92 24.65 -3.46
C GLU A 3 -33.85 23.58 -4.57
N GLN A 4 -33.46 22.35 -4.24
CA GLN A 4 -33.42 21.25 -5.24
C GLN A 4 -34.82 20.79 -5.71
N ASN A 5 -35.87 21.10 -4.96
CA ASN A 5 -37.24 20.79 -5.38
C ASN A 5 -37.80 21.78 -6.41
N TYR A 6 -37.30 23.03 -6.44
CA TYR A 6 -37.81 24.06 -7.33
C TYR A 6 -37.41 23.85 -8.79
N GLU A 7 -36.14 23.47 -9.03
CA GLU A 7 -35.66 23.15 -10.37
C GLU A 7 -36.34 21.91 -10.97
N PHE A 8 -36.63 20.90 -10.15
CA PHE A 8 -37.29 19.68 -10.57
C PHE A 8 -38.72 19.95 -11.09
N TRP A 9 -39.47 20.87 -10.46
CA TRP A 9 -40.82 21.24 -10.90
C TRP A 9 -40.81 22.14 -12.15
N GLN A 10 -39.83 22.98 -12.34
CA GLN A 10 -39.70 23.77 -13.58
C GLN A 10 -39.39 22.88 -14.80
N TRP A 11 -38.55 21.87 -14.65
CA TRP A 11 -38.30 20.88 -15.71
C TRP A 11 -39.55 20.06 -16.04
N PHE A 12 -40.33 19.70 -15.04
CA PHE A 12 -41.57 18.93 -15.23
C PHE A 12 -42.63 19.71 -16.01
N THR A 13 -42.76 21.00 -15.74
CA THR A 13 -43.70 21.89 -16.43
C THR A 13 -43.28 22.13 -17.88
N MET A 14 -41.98 22.25 -18.15
CA MET A 14 -41.43 22.44 -19.49
C MET A 14 -41.63 21.21 -20.40
N ILE A 15 -41.57 19.99 -19.85
CA ILE A 15 -41.77 18.75 -20.60
C ILE A 15 -43.25 18.52 -20.94
N TYR A 16 -44.17 18.97 -20.10
CA TYR A 16 -45.62 18.84 -20.33
C TYR A 16 -46.10 19.71 -21.48
N CYS A 17 -45.41 20.84 -21.70
CA CYS A 17 -45.72 21.75 -22.82
C CYS A 17 -45.18 21.28 -24.19
N LEU A 18 -44.31 20.26 -24.24
CA LEU A 18 -43.65 19.77 -25.46
C LEU A 18 -44.30 18.54 -26.08
N GLY A 19 -45.46 18.05 -25.59
CA GLY A 19 -46.26 16.96 -26.22
C GLY A 19 -45.54 15.59 -26.30
N VAL A 20 -44.55 15.31 -25.42
CA VAL A 20 -43.80 14.06 -25.42
C VAL A 20 -44.56 12.96 -24.69
N ASN A 21 -44.67 11.79 -25.33
CA ASN A 21 -45.44 10.63 -24.90
C ASN A 21 -45.12 10.22 -23.45
N SER A 22 -46.13 10.35 -22.56
CA SER A 22 -46.02 10.18 -21.10
C SER A 22 -45.50 8.79 -20.65
N ALA A 23 -45.67 7.76 -21.48
CA ALA A 23 -45.17 6.42 -21.21
C ALA A 23 -43.63 6.32 -21.25
N LEU A 24 -42.97 7.06 -22.15
CA LEU A 24 -41.50 7.07 -22.28
C LEU A 24 -40.83 7.83 -21.10
N ILE A 25 -41.50 8.84 -20.60
CA ILE A 25 -41.04 9.61 -19.44
C ILE A 25 -41.09 8.78 -18.16
N LEU A 26 -42.17 8.03 -17.95
CA LEU A 26 -42.33 7.13 -16.80
C LEU A 26 -41.28 6.02 -16.76
N VAL A 27 -40.92 5.46 -17.92
CA VAL A 27 -39.85 4.44 -18.01
C VAL A 27 -38.47 5.06 -17.68
N LYS A 28 -38.17 6.24 -18.20
CA LYS A 28 -36.87 6.94 -17.87
C LYS A 28 -36.81 7.35 -16.40
N VAL A 29 -37.88 7.87 -15.82
CA VAL A 29 -37.93 8.24 -14.40
C VAL A 29 -37.76 7.01 -13.48
N LYS A 30 -38.44 5.88 -13.81
CA LYS A 30 -38.23 4.61 -13.09
C LYS A 30 -36.77 4.11 -13.21
N SER A 31 -36.18 4.21 -14.39
CA SER A 31 -34.78 3.82 -14.61
C SER A 31 -33.81 4.68 -13.80
N ILE A 32 -33.97 6.01 -13.77
CA ILE A 32 -33.16 6.93 -12.99
C ILE A 32 -33.33 6.67 -11.48
N ARG A 33 -34.54 6.43 -11.01
CA ARG A 33 -34.83 6.11 -9.59
C ARG A 33 -34.19 4.79 -9.17
N ASN A 34 -34.24 3.78 -10.03
CA ASN A 34 -33.61 2.49 -9.80
C ASN A 34 -32.06 2.62 -9.78
N PHE A 35 -31.49 3.41 -10.70
CA PHE A 35 -30.05 3.70 -10.72
C PHE A 35 -29.60 4.45 -9.46
N ALA A 36 -30.34 5.50 -9.06
CA ALA A 36 -30.07 6.24 -7.84
C ALA A 36 -30.16 5.35 -6.57
N ASN A 37 -31.19 4.51 -6.46
CA ASN A 37 -31.32 3.56 -5.36
C ASN A 37 -30.19 2.51 -5.35
N GLN A 38 -29.76 2.04 -6.52
CA GLN A 38 -28.65 1.10 -6.66
C GLN A 38 -27.30 1.74 -6.28
N CYS A 39 -27.10 3.01 -6.62
CA CYS A 39 -25.90 3.78 -6.21
C CYS A 39 -25.92 4.07 -4.69
N TYR A 40 -27.09 4.40 -4.14
CA TYR A 40 -27.25 4.67 -2.72
C TYR A 40 -27.04 3.40 -1.88
N SER A 41 -27.63 2.26 -2.29
CA SER A 41 -27.42 0.97 -1.61
C SER A 41 -25.95 0.49 -1.72
N LYS A 42 -25.28 0.66 -2.87
CA LYS A 42 -23.85 0.36 -3.01
C LYS A 42 -22.98 1.21 -2.08
N ASN A 43 -23.27 2.50 -1.94
CA ASN A 43 -22.53 3.39 -1.04
C ASN A 43 -22.71 3.02 0.44
N ILE A 44 -23.91 2.62 0.83
CA ILE A 44 -24.21 2.14 2.21
C ILE A 44 -23.46 0.83 2.48
N ILE A 45 -23.47 -0.12 1.55
CA ILE A 45 -22.76 -1.41 1.67
C ILE A 45 -21.24 -1.17 1.73
N MET A 46 -20.68 -0.27 0.90
CA MET A 46 -19.24 0.05 0.94
C MET A 46 -18.83 0.74 2.26
N GLY A 47 -19.67 1.61 2.81
CA GLY A 47 -19.45 2.24 4.11
C GLY A 47 -19.42 1.21 5.25
N ARG A 48 -20.39 0.30 5.29
CA ARG A 48 -20.49 -0.79 6.27
C ARG A 48 -19.29 -1.72 6.23
N ASN A 49 -18.92 -2.18 5.04
CA ASN A 49 -17.73 -3.03 4.85
C ASN A 49 -16.42 -2.33 5.26
N LYS A 50 -16.33 -1.01 5.16
CA LYS A 50 -15.16 -0.25 5.62
C LYS A 50 -15.07 -0.22 7.14
N LEU A 51 -16.18 0.01 7.83
CA LEU A 51 -16.24 -0.01 9.31
C LEU A 51 -15.90 -1.40 9.87
N GLU A 52 -16.43 -2.45 9.27
CA GLU A 52 -16.12 -3.84 9.65
C GLU A 52 -14.61 -4.13 9.53
N ARG A 53 -13.95 -3.64 8.47
CA ARG A 53 -12.49 -3.79 8.29
C ARG A 53 -11.70 -3.03 9.34
N PHE A 54 -12.12 -1.83 9.69
CA PHE A 54 -11.47 -1.07 10.76
C PHE A 54 -11.64 -1.74 12.12
N LYS A 55 -12.84 -2.21 12.44
CA LYS A 55 -13.09 -2.99 13.65
C LYS A 55 -12.20 -4.24 13.72
N TYR A 56 -12.11 -5.00 12.63
CA TYR A 56 -11.23 -6.16 12.54
C TYR A 56 -9.75 -5.80 12.81
N ASN A 57 -9.27 -4.67 12.26
CA ASN A 57 -7.91 -4.21 12.51
C ASN A 57 -7.71 -3.79 13.99
N ASP A 58 -8.72 -3.15 14.59
CA ASP A 58 -8.67 -2.74 15.99
C ASP A 58 -8.56 -3.94 16.94
N GLU A 59 -9.27 -5.01 16.65
CA GLU A 59 -9.31 -6.23 17.47
C GLU A 59 -8.11 -7.16 17.21
N ASN A 60 -7.43 -7.05 16.06
CA ASN A 60 -6.38 -7.98 15.67
C ASN A 60 -5.01 -7.62 16.31
N PRO A 61 -4.36 -8.55 17.06
CA PRO A 61 -3.10 -8.29 17.75
C PRO A 61 -1.90 -8.02 16.81
N MET A 62 -1.95 -8.49 15.54
CA MET A 62 -0.89 -8.24 14.56
C MET A 62 -0.81 -6.77 14.10
N VAL A 63 -1.76 -5.93 14.49
CA VAL A 63 -1.86 -4.54 14.03
C VAL A 63 -1.41 -3.57 15.10
N VAL A 64 -0.42 -2.77 14.77
CA VAL A 64 0.01 -1.60 15.54
C VAL A 64 -0.56 -0.34 14.86
N GLN A 65 -1.44 0.36 15.55
CA GLN A 65 -2.07 1.60 15.07
C GLN A 65 -2.50 2.49 16.21
N ALA A 66 -2.76 3.77 15.93
CA ALA A 66 -3.22 4.73 16.91
C ALA A 66 -4.43 4.22 17.72
N GLY A 67 -4.40 4.40 19.03
CA GLY A 67 -5.41 3.88 19.97
C GLY A 67 -5.12 2.49 20.52
N LYS A 68 -4.05 1.81 20.08
CA LYS A 68 -3.60 0.52 20.66
C LYS A 68 -2.36 0.73 21.52
N PRO A 69 -2.19 -0.04 22.60
CA PRO A 69 -1.08 0.15 23.55
C PRO A 69 0.31 0.14 22.90
N LEU A 70 0.57 -0.81 22.01
CA LEU A 70 1.87 -0.94 21.34
C LEU A 70 2.21 0.24 20.42
N TYR A 71 1.24 1.04 19.99
CA TYR A 71 1.50 2.16 19.07
C TYR A 71 2.46 3.20 19.66
N GLU A 72 2.39 3.43 20.97
CA GLU A 72 3.23 4.41 21.66
C GLU A 72 4.56 3.83 22.19
N THR A 73 4.68 2.49 22.24
CA THR A 73 5.78 1.83 22.97
C THR A 73 6.62 0.89 22.11
N ILE A 74 6.20 0.60 20.87
CA ILE A 74 6.78 -0.46 20.06
C ILE A 74 8.20 -0.16 19.55
N LYS A 75 8.64 1.09 19.52
CA LYS A 75 9.94 1.50 19.00
C LYS A 75 11.09 0.74 19.67
N GLY A 76 11.88 0.03 18.88
CA GLY A 76 12.99 -0.79 19.36
C GLY A 76 12.56 -2.12 20.00
N LYS A 77 11.26 -2.44 20.01
CA LYS A 77 10.72 -3.60 20.73
C LYS A 77 9.85 -4.53 19.84
N TRP A 78 9.94 -4.41 18.54
CA TRP A 78 9.15 -5.25 17.63
C TRP A 78 9.38 -6.74 17.85
N ARG A 79 10.64 -7.15 18.07
CA ARG A 79 11.02 -8.54 18.33
C ARG A 79 10.46 -9.04 19.65
N GLU A 80 10.57 -8.23 20.68
CA GLU A 80 10.16 -8.57 22.05
C GLU A 80 8.62 -8.56 22.21
N GLU A 81 7.99 -7.43 21.87
CA GLU A 81 6.59 -7.16 22.19
C GLU A 81 5.60 -7.77 21.20
N LEU A 82 5.91 -7.74 19.88
CA LEU A 82 5.00 -8.24 18.87
C LEU A 82 5.29 -9.68 18.48
N PHE A 83 6.57 -9.99 18.16
CA PHE A 83 6.97 -11.29 17.59
C PHE A 83 7.41 -12.30 18.65
N GLN A 84 7.83 -11.86 19.83
CA GLN A 84 8.31 -12.69 20.93
C GLN A 84 9.47 -13.61 20.51
N ASN A 85 10.38 -13.08 19.69
CA ASN A 85 11.57 -13.74 19.19
C ASN A 85 12.65 -12.71 18.80
N ASP A 86 13.86 -13.17 18.50
CA ASP A 86 15.03 -12.35 18.11
C ASP A 86 15.36 -12.39 16.61
N GLN A 87 14.43 -12.89 15.79
CA GLN A 87 14.64 -13.04 14.35
C GLN A 87 14.77 -11.69 13.65
N GLU A 88 15.41 -11.70 12.46
CA GLU A 88 15.56 -10.53 11.59
C GLU A 88 14.24 -9.85 11.28
N LEU A 89 14.28 -8.51 11.23
CA LEU A 89 13.11 -7.69 10.97
C LEU A 89 13.17 -7.10 9.55
N VAL A 90 12.14 -7.36 8.76
CA VAL A 90 11.98 -6.92 7.38
C VAL A 90 10.76 -6.01 7.26
N LEU A 91 10.89 -4.87 6.60
CA LEU A 91 9.80 -3.94 6.35
C LEU A 91 9.36 -3.94 4.88
N GLU A 92 8.06 -3.93 4.64
CA GLU A 92 7.48 -3.51 3.36
C GLU A 92 6.82 -2.14 3.55
N LEU A 93 7.34 -1.11 2.89
CA LEU A 93 6.80 0.25 2.95
C LEU A 93 5.79 0.50 1.83
N ALA A 94 4.69 1.18 2.14
CA ALA A 94 3.52 1.32 1.28
C ALA A 94 2.91 -0.04 0.87
N CYS A 95 2.85 -0.98 1.81
CA CYS A 95 2.49 -2.38 1.59
C CYS A 95 1.08 -2.60 0.99
N GLY A 96 0.25 -1.58 0.97
CA GLY A 96 -1.08 -1.65 0.38
C GLY A 96 -1.94 -2.76 0.99
N ARG A 97 -2.02 -3.90 0.31
CA ARG A 97 -2.76 -5.08 0.78
C ARG A 97 -1.89 -6.07 1.55
N GLY A 98 -0.61 -5.79 1.67
CA GLY A 98 0.35 -6.66 2.33
C GLY A 98 0.64 -7.96 1.58
N GLU A 99 0.43 -7.99 0.26
CA GLU A 99 0.64 -9.19 -0.56
C GLU A 99 2.11 -9.63 -0.54
N TYR A 100 3.03 -8.67 -0.57
CA TYR A 100 4.46 -8.93 -0.44
C TYR A 100 4.84 -9.30 0.99
N THR A 101 4.35 -8.55 1.98
CA THR A 101 4.58 -8.82 3.41
C THR A 101 4.24 -10.27 3.76
N VAL A 102 3.02 -10.73 3.41
CA VAL A 102 2.59 -12.09 3.73
C VAL A 102 3.28 -13.15 2.87
N GLY A 103 3.57 -12.85 1.60
CA GLY A 103 4.26 -13.75 0.70
C GLY A 103 5.71 -14.01 1.14
N LEU A 104 6.44 -12.96 1.52
CA LEU A 104 7.80 -13.08 2.06
C LEU A 104 7.78 -13.81 3.42
N ALA A 105 6.79 -13.55 4.28
CA ALA A 105 6.66 -14.24 5.55
C ALA A 105 6.43 -15.75 5.39
N GLN A 106 5.72 -16.18 4.35
CA GLN A 106 5.57 -17.60 4.00
C GLN A 106 6.87 -18.20 3.46
N ALA A 107 7.62 -17.43 2.62
CA ALA A 107 8.89 -17.87 2.05
C ALA A 107 10.01 -17.98 3.11
N TYR A 108 9.96 -17.12 4.13
CA TYR A 108 11.00 -17.04 5.16
C TYR A 108 10.41 -17.13 6.58
N PRO A 109 10.02 -18.32 7.04
CA PRO A 109 9.36 -18.51 8.34
C PRO A 109 10.25 -18.17 9.55
N LYS A 110 11.56 -18.01 9.35
CA LYS A 110 12.55 -17.63 10.37
C LYS A 110 12.93 -16.15 10.33
N ARG A 111 12.12 -15.31 9.72
CA ARG A 111 12.28 -13.85 9.70
C ARG A 111 10.95 -13.19 10.02
N ASN A 112 10.96 -12.01 10.61
CA ASN A 112 9.77 -11.23 10.94
C ASN A 112 9.49 -10.16 9.87
N PHE A 113 8.23 -9.98 9.51
CA PHE A 113 7.82 -9.05 8.46
C PHE A 113 6.79 -8.04 8.97
N VAL A 114 7.04 -6.75 8.71
CA VAL A 114 6.09 -5.68 9.04
C VAL A 114 5.70 -4.92 7.78
N GLY A 115 4.41 -4.98 7.44
CA GLY A 115 3.82 -4.16 6.38
C GLY A 115 3.39 -2.80 6.91
N VAL A 116 3.86 -1.72 6.28
CA VAL A 116 3.56 -0.34 6.69
C VAL A 116 2.71 0.37 5.63
N ASP A 117 1.53 0.83 5.99
CA ASP A 117 0.66 1.69 5.15
C ASP A 117 -0.29 2.51 6.02
N ILE A 118 -0.71 3.68 5.54
CA ILE A 118 -1.70 4.51 6.21
C ILE A 118 -3.15 4.03 5.98
N LYS A 119 -3.38 3.27 4.91
CA LYS A 119 -4.72 2.88 4.47
C LYS A 119 -5.19 1.59 5.14
N GLY A 120 -5.70 1.67 6.36
CA GLY A 120 -6.18 0.55 7.16
C GLY A 120 -7.14 -0.42 6.43
N ALA A 121 -8.02 0.09 5.58
CA ALA A 121 -8.92 -0.74 4.77
C ALA A 121 -8.20 -1.60 3.70
N ARG A 122 -6.96 -1.25 3.33
CA ARG A 122 -6.11 -2.07 2.45
C ARG A 122 -5.33 -3.10 3.26
N ILE A 123 -4.66 -2.68 4.33
CA ILE A 123 -3.90 -3.54 5.25
C ILE A 123 -4.77 -4.72 5.75
N TRP A 124 -6.06 -4.48 5.99
CA TRP A 124 -7.02 -5.53 6.40
C TRP A 124 -6.92 -6.82 5.56
N LYS A 125 -6.58 -6.73 4.28
CA LYS A 125 -6.44 -7.90 3.41
C LYS A 125 -5.27 -8.79 3.84
N GLY A 126 -4.11 -8.18 4.09
CA GLY A 126 -2.92 -8.88 4.55
C GLY A 126 -3.11 -9.48 5.95
N ILE A 127 -3.72 -8.69 6.86
CA ILE A 127 -4.03 -9.13 8.22
C ILE A 127 -4.94 -10.35 8.20
N LYS A 128 -6.04 -10.28 7.42
CA LYS A 128 -6.98 -11.39 7.28
C LYS A 128 -6.29 -12.64 6.74
N PHE A 129 -5.49 -12.50 5.68
CA PHE A 129 -4.74 -13.60 5.11
C PHE A 129 -3.76 -14.22 6.14
N ALA A 130 -2.98 -13.38 6.83
CA ALA A 130 -2.03 -13.85 7.84
C ALA A 130 -2.73 -14.62 8.98
N THR A 131 -3.87 -14.10 9.46
CA THR A 131 -4.68 -14.73 10.51
C THR A 131 -5.24 -16.07 10.05
N GLU A 132 -5.85 -16.14 8.87
CA GLU A 132 -6.46 -17.35 8.32
C GLU A 132 -5.43 -18.45 8.02
N ASN A 133 -4.17 -18.07 7.73
CA ASN A 133 -3.08 -19.01 7.46
C ASN A 133 -2.16 -19.24 8.67
N GLY A 134 -2.49 -18.71 9.85
CA GLY A 134 -1.76 -18.93 11.08
C GLY A 134 -0.33 -18.38 11.09
N LEU A 135 0.00 -17.36 10.27
CA LEU A 135 1.32 -16.76 10.22
C LEU A 135 1.60 -16.04 11.54
N LYS A 136 2.72 -16.36 12.19
CA LYS A 136 3.16 -15.78 13.46
C LYS A 136 4.24 -14.70 13.29
N ASN A 137 4.86 -14.67 12.12
CA ASN A 137 5.97 -13.79 11.77
C ASN A 137 5.55 -12.58 10.92
N VAL A 138 4.28 -12.14 11.05
CA VAL A 138 3.73 -10.99 10.32
C VAL A 138 3.12 -9.99 11.30
N GLY A 139 3.45 -8.72 11.11
CA GLY A 139 2.83 -7.58 11.76
C GLY A 139 2.46 -6.50 10.75
N PHE A 140 1.58 -5.58 11.15
CA PHE A 140 1.21 -4.42 10.33
C PHE A 140 1.22 -3.15 11.16
N LEU A 141 1.88 -2.11 10.61
CA LEU A 141 1.90 -0.78 11.20
C LEU A 141 1.06 0.18 10.34
N ARG A 142 0.05 0.79 10.94
CA ARG A 142 -0.74 1.81 10.27
C ARG A 142 -0.25 3.19 10.63
N THR A 143 0.64 3.74 9.80
CA THR A 143 1.19 5.10 9.94
C THR A 143 1.57 5.69 8.59
N TYR A 144 1.90 7.00 8.59
CA TYR A 144 2.58 7.61 7.45
C TYR A 144 4.05 7.22 7.42
N ILE A 145 4.59 6.85 6.24
CA ILE A 145 5.98 6.42 6.09
C ILE A 145 6.98 7.49 6.57
N GLN A 146 6.65 8.75 6.41
CA GLN A 146 7.48 9.86 6.89
C GLN A 146 7.67 9.88 8.42
N ASN A 147 6.92 9.10 9.18
CA ASN A 147 6.96 9.04 10.64
C ASN A 147 7.49 7.68 11.13
N ILE A 148 8.07 6.83 10.27
CA ILE A 148 8.46 5.47 10.67
C ILE A 148 9.57 5.46 11.74
N ASP A 149 10.37 6.51 11.83
CA ASP A 149 11.38 6.69 12.88
C ASP A 149 10.80 6.83 14.30
N GLN A 150 9.50 7.08 14.40
CA GLN A 150 8.78 7.04 15.68
C GLN A 150 8.49 5.60 16.13
N PHE A 151 8.54 4.63 15.22
CA PHE A 151 8.14 3.24 15.45
C PHE A 151 9.29 2.24 15.34
N PHE A 152 10.40 2.64 14.75
CA PHE A 152 11.59 1.81 14.64
C PHE A 152 12.81 2.56 15.17
N ALA A 153 13.61 1.88 15.97
CA ALA A 153 14.88 2.42 16.47
C ALA A 153 15.95 2.43 15.36
N PRO A 154 17.00 3.26 15.49
CA PRO A 154 18.15 3.18 14.61
C PRO A 154 18.72 1.75 14.60
N LYS A 155 19.10 1.26 13.42
CA LYS A 155 19.67 -0.08 13.20
C LYS A 155 18.81 -1.24 13.72
N GLU A 156 17.49 -1.09 13.74
CA GLU A 156 16.58 -2.15 14.15
C GLU A 156 16.15 -3.06 12.98
N VAL A 157 16.20 -2.56 11.75
CA VAL A 157 15.66 -3.19 10.55
C VAL A 157 16.76 -3.84 9.72
N ASN A 158 16.59 -5.10 9.32
CA ASN A 158 17.56 -5.84 8.51
C ASN A 158 17.36 -5.63 7.02
N GLU A 159 16.11 -5.35 6.59
CA GLU A 159 15.77 -5.27 5.18
C GLU A 159 14.54 -4.38 4.96
N ILE A 160 14.56 -3.55 3.93
CA ILE A 160 13.44 -2.68 3.54
C ILE A 160 13.05 -2.95 2.10
N TRP A 161 11.77 -3.19 1.86
CA TRP A 161 11.15 -3.34 0.54
C TRP A 161 10.21 -2.18 0.24
N VAL A 162 10.36 -1.57 -0.93
CA VAL A 162 9.45 -0.57 -1.50
C VAL A 162 8.91 -1.11 -2.81
N ILE A 163 7.66 -1.57 -2.81
CA ILE A 163 7.07 -2.32 -3.93
C ILE A 163 5.92 -1.52 -4.55
N HIS A 164 6.07 -1.16 -5.82
CA HIS A 164 5.10 -0.39 -6.61
C HIS A 164 4.53 0.83 -5.88
N PRO A 165 5.40 1.72 -5.33
CA PRO A 165 4.93 2.94 -4.68
C PRO A 165 4.26 3.87 -5.69
N ASP A 166 3.47 4.81 -5.19
CA ASP A 166 2.87 5.89 -6.00
C ASP A 166 4.00 6.71 -6.68
N PRO A 167 4.07 6.76 -8.02
CA PRO A 167 5.21 7.32 -8.75
C PRO A 167 5.37 8.84 -8.61
N ARG A 168 4.29 9.57 -8.25
CA ARG A 168 4.34 11.02 -8.06
C ARG A 168 5.01 11.74 -9.23
N PRO A 169 4.43 11.74 -10.44
CA PRO A 169 5.10 12.21 -11.66
C PRO A 169 5.33 13.72 -11.69
N LYS A 170 4.57 14.51 -10.91
CA LYS A 170 4.71 15.98 -10.86
C LYS A 170 5.96 16.36 -10.05
N ASP A 171 6.70 17.37 -10.53
CA ASP A 171 7.89 17.91 -9.83
C ASP A 171 7.52 18.48 -8.46
N SER A 172 6.35 19.11 -8.33
CA SER A 172 5.84 19.59 -7.04
C SER A 172 5.63 18.48 -6.01
N ASP A 173 5.52 17.25 -6.43
CA ASP A 173 5.35 16.05 -5.57
C ASP A 173 6.65 15.25 -5.38
N GLU A 174 7.77 15.69 -5.96
CA GLU A 174 9.05 14.97 -5.91
C GLU A 174 9.43 14.55 -4.48
N ARG A 175 9.33 15.47 -3.53
CA ARG A 175 9.62 15.22 -2.11
C ARG A 175 8.75 14.14 -1.48
N ARG A 176 7.70 13.68 -2.17
CA ARG A 176 6.79 12.60 -1.73
C ARG A 176 7.15 11.25 -2.33
N ARG A 177 8.07 11.20 -3.31
CA ARG A 177 8.59 9.94 -3.85
C ARG A 177 9.31 9.18 -2.75
N LEU A 178 9.03 7.90 -2.58
CA LEU A 178 9.62 7.10 -1.49
C LEU A 178 11.12 6.79 -1.71
N THR A 179 11.67 7.17 -2.84
CA THR A 179 13.12 7.12 -3.14
C THR A 179 13.76 8.51 -3.16
N HIS A 180 13.05 9.57 -2.72
CA HIS A 180 13.64 10.89 -2.53
C HIS A 180 14.71 10.85 -1.40
N PRO A 181 15.81 11.64 -1.47
CA PRO A 181 16.90 11.65 -0.50
C PRO A 181 16.46 11.68 0.97
N ARG A 182 15.43 12.46 1.31
CA ARG A 182 14.91 12.52 2.68
C ARG A 182 14.41 11.17 3.22
N PHE A 183 13.86 10.32 2.34
CA PHE A 183 13.41 8.99 2.74
C PHE A 183 14.58 8.00 2.75
N LEU A 184 15.52 8.10 1.80
CA LEU A 184 16.71 7.27 1.80
C LEU A 184 17.54 7.50 3.07
N GLU A 185 17.65 8.75 3.55
CA GLU A 185 18.31 9.07 4.82
C GLU A 185 17.59 8.41 6.01
N LEU A 186 16.26 8.46 6.01
CA LEU A 186 15.45 7.80 7.02
C LEU A 186 15.70 6.28 7.02
N TYR A 187 15.71 5.66 5.83
CA TYR A 187 15.94 4.21 5.69
C TYR A 187 17.37 3.81 6.11
N ARG A 188 18.38 4.61 5.74
CA ARG A 188 19.76 4.39 6.15
C ARG A 188 19.89 4.33 7.68
N ASN A 189 19.20 5.23 8.38
CA ASN A 189 19.24 5.28 9.83
C ASN A 189 18.57 4.07 10.49
N LEU A 190 17.51 3.52 9.87
CA LEU A 190 16.77 2.37 10.40
C LEU A 190 17.46 1.04 10.11
N LEU A 191 18.15 0.94 8.96
CA LEU A 191 18.81 -0.30 8.56
C LEU A 191 20.03 -0.59 9.44
N VAL A 192 20.21 -1.87 9.77
CA VAL A 192 21.46 -2.36 10.33
C VAL A 192 22.62 -2.14 9.35
N ASP A 193 23.85 -2.19 9.84
CA ASP A 193 25.02 -2.26 8.97
C ASP A 193 24.86 -3.50 8.08
N ASP A 194 25.13 -3.38 6.77
CA ASP A 194 24.85 -4.43 5.77
C ASP A 194 23.38 -4.76 5.49
N GLY A 195 22.42 -3.98 6.00
CA GLY A 195 21.00 -4.13 5.70
C GLY A 195 20.67 -3.82 4.24
N TRP A 196 19.76 -4.59 3.66
CA TRP A 196 19.35 -4.45 2.26
C TRP A 196 18.21 -3.45 2.08
N PHE A 197 18.31 -2.62 1.04
CA PHE A 197 17.20 -1.86 0.50
C PHE A 197 16.81 -2.40 -0.87
N HIS A 198 15.52 -2.65 -1.08
CA HIS A 198 14.93 -3.18 -2.30
C HIS A 198 13.88 -2.22 -2.84
N PHE A 199 13.94 -1.95 -4.13
CA PHE A 199 12.96 -1.11 -4.83
C PHE A 199 12.50 -1.77 -6.11
N LYS A 200 11.17 -1.87 -6.28
CA LYS A 200 10.53 -2.48 -7.43
C LYS A 200 9.40 -1.58 -7.93
N THR A 201 9.34 -1.31 -9.22
CA THR A 201 8.33 -0.47 -9.85
C THR A 201 8.11 -0.84 -11.31
N ASP A 202 6.90 -0.62 -11.82
CA ASP A 202 6.56 -0.65 -13.25
C ASP A 202 6.72 0.74 -13.90
N ASN A 203 6.95 1.78 -13.11
CA ASN A 203 7.10 3.15 -13.60
C ASN A 203 8.55 3.46 -13.94
N ALA A 204 8.88 3.51 -15.24
CA ALA A 204 10.22 3.81 -15.72
C ALA A 204 10.74 5.18 -15.25
N GLY A 205 9.88 6.21 -15.23
CA GLY A 205 10.30 7.56 -14.80
C GLY A 205 10.71 7.59 -13.33
N LEU A 206 9.97 6.92 -12.44
CA LEU A 206 10.36 6.80 -11.04
C LEU A 206 11.64 5.95 -10.87
N PHE A 207 11.83 4.93 -11.72
CA PHE A 207 13.02 4.10 -11.67
C PHE A 207 14.29 4.89 -12.07
N GLU A 208 14.25 5.61 -13.19
CA GLU A 208 15.39 6.44 -13.63
C GLU A 208 15.68 7.57 -12.63
N TYR A 209 14.67 8.25 -12.13
CA TYR A 209 14.82 9.21 -11.02
C TYR A 209 15.55 8.59 -9.82
N THR A 210 15.20 7.36 -9.46
CA THR A 210 15.84 6.68 -8.34
C THR A 210 17.32 6.39 -8.63
N LEU A 211 17.64 5.98 -9.87
CA LEU A 211 19.05 5.77 -10.28
C LEU A 211 19.85 7.07 -10.24
N GLU A 212 19.27 8.20 -10.66
CA GLU A 212 19.89 9.53 -10.59
C GLU A 212 20.16 9.93 -9.13
N VAL A 213 19.17 9.79 -8.25
CA VAL A 213 19.33 10.09 -6.82
C VAL A 213 20.44 9.26 -6.19
N LEU A 214 20.56 7.99 -6.55
CA LEU A 214 21.56 7.10 -5.96
C LEU A 214 23.01 7.42 -6.37
N GLN A 215 23.25 8.24 -7.40
CA GLN A 215 24.59 8.69 -7.78
C GLN A 215 25.28 9.51 -6.68
N ASP A 216 24.50 10.20 -5.85
CA ASP A 216 25.01 11.03 -4.75
C ASP A 216 25.15 10.24 -3.44
N TRP A 217 24.85 8.93 -3.45
CA TRP A 217 24.87 8.09 -2.25
C TRP A 217 26.04 7.11 -2.24
N LYS A 218 26.66 6.97 -1.08
CA LYS A 218 27.63 5.89 -0.85
C LYS A 218 26.87 4.59 -0.61
N ILE A 219 26.89 3.72 -1.60
CA ILE A 219 26.21 2.42 -1.60
C ILE A 219 27.15 1.31 -2.06
N LYS A 220 26.87 0.09 -1.61
CA LYS A 220 27.60 -1.12 -2.01
C LYS A 220 26.62 -2.23 -2.40
N ASP A 221 27.15 -3.28 -3.01
CA ASP A 221 26.38 -4.44 -3.49
C ASP A 221 25.21 -4.04 -4.41
N PHE A 222 25.41 -2.98 -5.21
CA PHE A 222 24.37 -2.43 -6.07
C PHE A 222 24.10 -3.33 -7.27
N GLU A 223 22.85 -3.78 -7.36
CA GLU A 223 22.35 -4.59 -8.48
C GLU A 223 21.03 -4.00 -8.99
N PHE A 224 20.83 -3.96 -10.30
CA PHE A 224 19.55 -3.49 -10.88
C PHE A 224 19.23 -4.13 -12.22
N THR A 225 17.96 -4.14 -12.59
CA THR A 225 17.47 -4.52 -13.91
C THR A 225 16.29 -3.66 -14.33
N ARG A 226 16.21 -3.37 -15.65
CA ARG A 226 15.06 -2.69 -16.26
C ARG A 226 13.98 -3.65 -16.78
N ASP A 227 14.18 -4.96 -16.59
CA ASP A 227 13.20 -5.98 -16.92
C ASP A 227 13.40 -7.20 -16.02
N LEU A 228 12.78 -7.14 -14.82
CA LEU A 228 12.94 -8.15 -13.78
C LEU A 228 12.60 -9.56 -14.25
N TYR A 229 11.61 -9.69 -15.13
CA TYR A 229 11.19 -11.01 -15.62
C TYR A 229 12.15 -11.66 -16.60
N LYS A 230 13.17 -10.91 -17.08
CA LYS A 230 14.27 -11.43 -17.90
C LYS A 230 15.55 -11.66 -17.13
N ASP A 231 15.59 -11.31 -15.85
CA ASP A 231 16.73 -11.47 -14.97
C ASP A 231 16.44 -12.57 -13.95
N GLU A 232 16.83 -13.79 -14.28
CA GLU A 232 16.54 -14.96 -13.44
C GLU A 232 17.15 -14.84 -12.03
N LYS A 233 18.35 -14.25 -11.92
CA LYS A 233 19.03 -14.07 -10.63
C LYS A 233 18.24 -13.15 -9.71
N LEU A 234 17.87 -11.96 -10.20
CA LEU A 234 17.13 -10.98 -9.42
C LEU A 234 15.68 -11.42 -9.21
N LEU A 235 15.06 -12.08 -10.20
CA LEU A 235 13.70 -12.60 -10.10
C LEU A 235 13.56 -13.66 -8.99
N ALA A 236 14.57 -14.50 -8.79
CA ALA A 236 14.57 -15.53 -7.75
C ALA A 236 14.38 -14.95 -6.34
N LEU A 237 14.84 -13.73 -6.08
CA LEU A 237 14.69 -13.04 -4.79
C LEU A 237 13.22 -12.74 -4.42
N HIS A 238 12.34 -12.76 -5.41
CA HIS A 238 10.92 -12.44 -5.21
C HIS A 238 10.03 -13.65 -4.97
N HIS A 239 10.59 -14.88 -5.00
CA HIS A 239 9.88 -16.15 -4.70
C HIS A 239 8.55 -16.32 -5.42
N GLY A 240 8.41 -15.77 -6.63
CA GLY A 240 7.15 -15.80 -7.38
C GLY A 240 6.04 -14.92 -6.83
N ILE A 241 6.33 -14.11 -5.79
CA ILE A 241 5.36 -13.20 -5.18
C ILE A 241 5.04 -12.08 -6.17
N LYS A 242 3.77 -11.91 -6.47
CA LYS A 242 3.25 -10.84 -7.33
C LYS A 242 2.08 -10.15 -6.64
N THR A 243 2.11 -8.84 -6.62
CA THR A 243 0.94 -8.08 -6.17
C THR A 243 -0.18 -8.19 -7.21
N ARG A 244 -1.43 -8.04 -6.79
CA ARG A 244 -2.56 -7.99 -7.72
C ARG A 244 -2.40 -6.88 -8.76
N TYR A 245 -1.78 -5.78 -8.36
CA TYR A 245 -1.43 -4.67 -9.24
C TYR A 245 -0.46 -5.13 -10.33
N GLU A 246 0.63 -5.79 -9.94
CA GLU A 246 1.64 -6.32 -10.83
C GLU A 246 1.09 -7.35 -11.81
N LEU A 247 0.24 -8.27 -11.36
CA LEU A 247 -0.43 -9.25 -12.24
C LEU A 247 -1.21 -8.57 -13.38
N LYS A 248 -1.87 -7.45 -13.09
CA LYS A 248 -2.59 -6.69 -14.08
C LYS A 248 -1.64 -6.06 -15.11
N PHE A 249 -0.63 -5.34 -14.66
CA PHE A 249 0.28 -4.59 -15.54
C PHE A 249 1.21 -5.49 -16.35
N THR A 250 1.66 -6.61 -15.78
CA THR A 250 2.43 -7.59 -16.54
C THR A 250 1.61 -8.27 -17.63
N ALA A 251 0.32 -8.50 -17.41
CA ALA A 251 -0.60 -9.01 -18.45
C ALA A 251 -0.82 -7.99 -19.57
N GLU A 252 -0.66 -6.69 -19.31
CA GLU A 252 -0.71 -5.60 -20.29
C GLU A 252 0.65 -5.39 -20.99
N GLY A 253 1.68 -6.19 -20.67
CA GLY A 253 3.02 -6.14 -21.30
C GLY A 253 3.97 -5.11 -20.70
N HIS A 254 3.64 -4.50 -19.56
CA HIS A 254 4.53 -3.57 -18.88
C HIS A 254 5.72 -4.30 -18.26
N LYS A 255 6.91 -3.70 -18.40
CA LYS A 255 8.12 -4.17 -17.73
C LYS A 255 8.10 -3.80 -16.27
N VAL A 256 8.73 -4.62 -15.45
CA VAL A 256 8.95 -4.35 -14.03
C VAL A 256 10.43 -4.10 -13.82
N HIS A 257 10.75 -2.95 -13.26
CA HIS A 257 12.10 -2.55 -12.90
C HIS A 257 12.39 -2.91 -11.45
N TYR A 258 13.63 -3.26 -11.17
CA TYR A 258 14.04 -3.59 -9.82
C TYR A 258 15.48 -3.17 -9.57
N LEU A 259 15.77 -2.73 -8.34
CA LEU A 259 17.12 -2.53 -7.83
C LEU A 259 17.20 -2.92 -6.36
N ARG A 260 18.42 -3.26 -5.92
CA ARG A 260 18.76 -3.40 -4.51
C ARG A 260 20.19 -2.93 -4.24
N PHE A 261 20.42 -2.54 -3.02
CA PHE A 261 21.74 -2.12 -2.55
C PHE A 261 21.80 -2.11 -1.02
N LYS A 262 22.99 -1.88 -0.50
CA LYS A 262 23.23 -1.59 0.91
C LYS A 262 23.83 -0.18 1.05
N PHE A 263 23.47 0.54 2.10
CA PHE A 263 24.14 1.80 2.41
C PHE A 263 25.53 1.55 2.98
N GLU A 264 26.49 2.41 2.61
CA GLU A 264 27.76 2.53 3.34
C GLU A 264 27.59 3.57 4.46
N HIS A 265 27.95 3.20 5.67
CA HIS A 265 27.85 4.02 6.87
C HIS A 265 29.15 4.78 7.17
#